data_829220acbd8446c0015daf4d3bf1f012
#
_entry.id   829220acbd8446c0015daf4d3bf1f012
#
_cell.length_a   1.000
_cell.length_b   1.000
_cell.length_c   1.000
_cell.angle_alpha   90.00
_cell.angle_beta   90.00
_cell.angle_gamma   90.00
#
_symmetry.space_group_name_H-M   'P 1'
#
loop_
_entity.id
_entity.type
_entity.pdbx_description
1 polymer ?
#
loop_
_entity_poly.entity_id
_entity_poly.type
_entity_poly.pdbx_seq_one_letter_code
_entity_poly.pdbx_strand_id
1 'polypeptide(L)'
;MCIRDRLADGTIDLCIGTHALLTEDVQYQKLGLVVTDEQHRFGVNQRAALSQKAEDPHLLVLSATPIPRTLALVIYGDLDVSVIDELPPGRQKVDTFALGESYRPRVQAFIRKLAAAGQQIFVVCPLVGEPDQIPDERKAVTAYARQLQEQVFPDLRVAVLHGKMKPKEKERVMAAFAAGESDILVSTTVVEVGVDVPNATCMVV
;
A
#
# COMPACT_ATOMS: atom_id res chain seq x y z
N MET A 1 -11.28 -26.66 19.12
CA MET A 1 -11.22 -26.79 17.66
C MET A 1 -10.75 -25.44 17.10
N CYS A 2 -9.58 -25.41 16.48
CA CYS A 2 -9.01 -24.17 15.94
C CYS A 2 -9.46 -23.93 14.46
N ILE A 3 -9.11 -22.80 13.87
CA ILE A 3 -9.45 -22.51 12.47
C ILE A 3 -8.84 -23.57 11.53
N ARG A 4 -7.63 -24.05 11.82
CA ARG A 4 -6.95 -25.09 11.02
C ARG A 4 -7.72 -26.39 11.01
N ASP A 5 -8.24 -26.83 12.15
CA ASP A 5 -9.05 -28.06 12.25
C ASP A 5 -10.29 -27.94 11.38
N ARG A 6 -10.95 -26.77 11.40
CA ARG A 6 -12.15 -26.47 10.65
C ARG A 6 -11.94 -26.32 9.14
N LEU A 7 -10.74 -25.97 8.70
CA LEU A 7 -10.36 -25.98 7.29
C LEU A 7 -10.13 -27.42 6.81
N ALA A 8 -9.49 -28.23 7.66
CA ALA A 8 -9.19 -29.62 7.36
C ALA A 8 -10.45 -30.51 7.35
N ASP A 9 -11.44 -30.23 8.18
CA ASP A 9 -12.72 -30.97 8.24
C ASP A 9 -13.81 -30.43 7.28
N GLY A 10 -13.52 -29.30 6.58
CA GLY A 10 -14.43 -28.72 5.60
C GLY A 10 -15.62 -27.96 6.18
N THR A 11 -15.57 -27.55 7.44
CA THR A 11 -16.62 -26.73 8.06
C THR A 11 -16.49 -25.23 7.76
N ILE A 12 -15.45 -24.83 7.01
CA ILE A 12 -15.24 -23.46 6.54
C ILE A 12 -15.24 -23.46 5.02
N ASP A 13 -16.18 -22.75 4.42
CA ASP A 13 -16.29 -22.59 2.97
C ASP A 13 -15.39 -21.49 2.41
N LEU A 14 -15.17 -20.41 3.17
CA LEU A 14 -14.35 -19.27 2.79
C LEU A 14 -13.39 -18.88 3.91
N CYS A 15 -12.11 -18.81 3.59
CA CYS A 15 -11.09 -18.31 4.52
C CYS A 15 -10.32 -17.16 3.90
N ILE A 16 -10.24 -16.03 4.63
CA ILE A 16 -9.47 -14.84 4.23
C ILE A 16 -8.34 -14.66 5.24
N GLY A 17 -7.13 -14.47 4.74
CA GLY A 17 -5.96 -14.27 5.60
C GLY A 17 -4.72 -13.87 4.80
N THR A 18 -3.61 -13.83 5.49
CA THR A 18 -2.29 -13.51 4.92
C THR A 18 -1.59 -14.79 4.42
N HIS A 19 -0.32 -14.66 4.03
CA HIS A 19 0.55 -15.79 3.67
C HIS A 19 0.61 -16.91 4.72
N ALA A 20 0.14 -16.67 5.95
CA ALA A 20 0.02 -17.72 6.96
C ALA A 20 -0.92 -18.88 6.56
N LEU A 21 -1.84 -18.64 5.60
CA LEU A 21 -2.69 -19.68 5.02
C LEU A 21 -1.92 -20.65 4.10
N LEU A 22 -0.70 -20.29 3.71
CA LEU A 22 0.16 -21.08 2.82
C LEU A 22 1.12 -22.01 3.57
N THR A 23 1.21 -21.89 4.89
CA THR A 23 2.11 -22.72 5.71
C THR A 23 1.71 -24.20 5.65
N GLU A 24 2.69 -25.11 5.77
CA GLU A 24 2.48 -26.57 5.64
C GLU A 24 1.43 -27.12 6.60
N ASP A 25 1.31 -26.52 7.77
CA ASP A 25 0.36 -26.95 8.83
C ASP A 25 -1.11 -26.61 8.50
N VAL A 26 -1.40 -25.84 7.47
CA VAL A 26 -2.76 -25.54 7.05
C VAL A 26 -3.16 -26.53 5.97
N GLN A 27 -4.14 -27.34 6.25
CA GLN A 27 -4.71 -28.33 5.32
C GLN A 27 -6.14 -27.95 4.97
N TYR A 28 -6.55 -28.24 3.75
CA TYR A 28 -7.89 -27.97 3.24
C TYR A 28 -8.52 -29.28 2.83
N GLN A 29 -9.77 -29.51 3.22
CA GLN A 29 -10.49 -30.73 2.82
C GLN A 29 -10.70 -30.78 1.30
N LYS A 30 -11.13 -29.64 0.71
CA LYS A 30 -11.36 -29.50 -0.73
C LYS A 30 -11.16 -28.04 -1.14
N LEU A 31 -9.96 -27.67 -1.51
CA LEU A 31 -9.64 -26.33 -1.98
C LEU A 31 -9.99 -26.20 -3.46
N GLY A 32 -11.04 -25.46 -3.78
CA GLY A 32 -11.52 -25.28 -5.16
C GLY A 32 -11.05 -24.01 -5.82
N LEU A 33 -10.90 -22.92 -5.05
CA LEU A 33 -10.49 -21.61 -5.57
C LEU A 33 -9.49 -20.94 -4.63
N VAL A 34 -8.43 -20.40 -5.21
CA VAL A 34 -7.46 -19.55 -4.54
C VAL A 34 -7.48 -18.16 -5.17
N VAL A 35 -7.66 -17.12 -4.36
CA VAL A 35 -7.58 -15.74 -4.80
C VAL A 35 -6.37 -15.10 -4.12
N THR A 36 -5.44 -14.58 -4.92
CA THR A 36 -4.26 -13.86 -4.42
C THR A 36 -4.30 -12.41 -4.87
N ASP A 37 -4.20 -11.49 -3.91
CA ASP A 37 -4.10 -10.07 -4.18
C ASP A 37 -2.64 -9.61 -4.02
N GLU A 38 -2.20 -8.63 -4.83
CA GLU A 38 -0.86 -8.06 -4.81
C GLU A 38 0.26 -9.15 -4.91
N GLN A 39 0.14 -10.03 -5.89
CA GLN A 39 0.99 -11.22 -6.00
C GLN A 39 2.50 -10.92 -6.11
N HIS A 40 2.91 -9.72 -6.47
CA HIS A 40 4.34 -9.35 -6.50
C HIS A 40 5.03 -9.52 -5.12
N ARG A 41 4.26 -9.60 -4.04
CA ARG A 41 4.73 -9.92 -2.67
C ARG A 41 4.91 -11.42 -2.42
N PHE A 42 4.46 -12.28 -3.35
CA PHE A 42 4.60 -13.73 -3.23
C PHE A 42 5.84 -14.23 -3.96
N GLY A 43 6.75 -14.87 -3.25
CA GLY A 43 7.92 -15.54 -3.84
C GLY A 43 7.53 -16.78 -4.66
N VAL A 44 8.43 -17.25 -5.52
CA VAL A 44 8.26 -18.46 -6.36
C VAL A 44 7.90 -19.69 -5.51
N ASN A 45 8.51 -19.83 -4.33
CA ASN A 45 8.26 -20.94 -3.41
C ASN A 45 6.83 -20.96 -2.83
N GLN A 46 6.21 -19.81 -2.66
CA GLN A 46 4.85 -19.70 -2.13
C GLN A 46 3.80 -20.11 -3.17
N ARG A 47 4.10 -19.89 -4.46
CA ARG A 47 3.26 -20.39 -5.57
C ARG A 47 3.31 -21.90 -5.68
N ALA A 48 4.49 -22.49 -5.56
CA ALA A 48 4.65 -23.94 -5.56
C ALA A 48 3.91 -24.59 -4.35
N ALA A 49 3.91 -23.92 -3.19
CA ALA A 49 3.19 -24.39 -2.01
C ALA A 49 1.66 -24.43 -2.22
N LEU A 50 1.09 -23.51 -3.02
CA LEU A 50 -0.34 -23.52 -3.33
C LEU A 50 -0.73 -24.73 -4.20
N SER A 51 0.07 -25.06 -5.20
CA SER A 51 -0.15 -26.20 -6.08
C SER A 51 -0.05 -27.55 -5.34
N GLN A 52 0.66 -27.59 -4.22
CA GLN A 52 0.80 -28.79 -3.39
C GLN A 52 -0.35 -29.01 -2.39
N LYS A 53 -1.19 -27.98 -2.17
CA LYS A 53 -2.27 -28.02 -1.17
C LYS A 53 -3.61 -28.57 -1.71
N ALA A 54 -3.76 -28.72 -3.02
CA ALA A 54 -4.95 -29.27 -3.64
C ALA A 54 -4.63 -29.88 -5.00
N GLU A 55 -5.47 -30.81 -5.41
CA GLU A 55 -5.48 -31.33 -6.77
C GLU A 55 -6.21 -30.31 -7.67
N ASP A 56 -5.42 -29.52 -8.40
CA ASP A 56 -5.88 -28.60 -9.46
C ASP A 56 -6.90 -27.50 -9.03
N PRO A 57 -6.56 -26.65 -8.06
CA PRO A 57 -7.45 -25.56 -7.66
C PRO A 57 -7.45 -24.44 -8.72
N HIS A 58 -8.62 -23.84 -8.94
CA HIS A 58 -8.67 -22.61 -9.74
C HIS A 58 -7.86 -21.50 -9.07
N LEU A 59 -7.08 -20.76 -9.85
CA LEU A 59 -6.23 -19.67 -9.37
C LEU A 59 -6.66 -18.34 -9.99
N LEU A 60 -7.07 -17.38 -9.16
CA LEU A 60 -7.33 -16.01 -9.55
C LEU A 60 -6.25 -15.12 -8.94
N VAL A 61 -5.52 -14.42 -9.80
CA VAL A 61 -4.44 -13.51 -9.42
C VAL A 61 -4.87 -12.09 -9.70
N LEU A 62 -4.83 -11.24 -8.69
CA LEU A 62 -5.12 -9.81 -8.79
C LEU A 62 -3.83 -9.01 -8.66
N SER A 63 -3.66 -7.97 -9.47
CA SER A 63 -2.54 -7.04 -9.38
C SER A 63 -2.98 -5.65 -9.82
N ALA A 64 -2.59 -4.63 -9.06
CA ALA A 64 -2.79 -3.22 -9.43
C ALA A 64 -1.66 -2.70 -10.35
N THR A 65 -0.56 -3.44 -10.48
CA THR A 65 0.53 -3.04 -11.38
C THR A 65 0.23 -3.50 -12.81
N PRO A 66 0.29 -2.61 -13.82
CA PRO A 66 0.11 -3.00 -15.20
C PRO A 66 1.28 -3.90 -15.63
N ILE A 67 0.99 -5.20 -15.79
CA ILE A 67 1.97 -6.16 -16.28
C ILE A 67 1.74 -6.30 -17.80
N PRO A 68 2.75 -6.00 -18.64
CA PRO A 68 2.63 -6.24 -20.07
C PRO A 68 2.23 -7.69 -20.36
N ARG A 69 1.30 -7.91 -21.29
CA ARG A 69 0.75 -9.24 -21.60
C ARG A 69 1.85 -10.28 -21.89
N THR A 70 2.91 -9.86 -22.57
CA THR A 70 4.08 -10.71 -22.84
C THR A 70 4.80 -11.14 -21.56
N LEU A 71 4.93 -10.23 -20.59
CA LEU A 71 5.56 -10.53 -19.31
C LEU A 71 4.65 -11.40 -18.44
N ALA A 72 3.35 -11.17 -18.50
CA ALA A 72 2.36 -12.01 -17.81
C ALA A 72 2.43 -13.47 -18.30
N LEU A 73 2.51 -13.70 -19.59
CA LEU A 73 2.69 -15.05 -20.18
C LEU A 73 3.99 -15.71 -19.73
N VAL A 74 5.08 -14.95 -19.61
CA VAL A 74 6.37 -15.48 -19.14
C VAL A 74 6.34 -15.85 -17.66
N ILE A 75 5.67 -15.02 -16.85
CA ILE A 75 5.63 -15.18 -15.38
C ILE A 75 4.58 -16.21 -14.96
N TYR A 76 3.42 -16.22 -15.62
CA TYR A 76 2.24 -16.97 -15.20
C TYR A 76 1.92 -18.16 -16.11
N GLY A 77 2.64 -18.32 -17.21
CA GLY A 77 2.45 -19.45 -18.14
C GLY A 77 1.05 -19.48 -18.75
N ASP A 78 0.24 -20.47 -18.36
CA ASP A 78 -1.04 -20.78 -18.97
C ASP A 78 -2.24 -20.00 -18.39
N LEU A 79 -2.01 -18.90 -17.62
CA LEU A 79 -3.13 -18.10 -17.10
C LEU A 79 -3.68 -17.14 -18.16
N ASP A 80 -5.00 -17.13 -18.27
CA ASP A 80 -5.72 -16.12 -19.03
C ASP A 80 -5.62 -14.74 -18.36
N VAL A 81 -5.41 -13.70 -19.16
CA VAL A 81 -5.27 -12.33 -18.66
C VAL A 81 -6.53 -11.52 -18.99
N SER A 82 -7.20 -11.04 -17.95
CA SER A 82 -8.27 -10.07 -18.04
C SER A 82 -7.82 -8.72 -17.55
N VAL A 83 -8.09 -7.67 -18.33
CA VAL A 83 -7.72 -6.28 -18.00
C VAL A 83 -8.96 -5.50 -17.62
N ILE A 84 -8.95 -4.87 -16.44
CA ILE A 84 -9.96 -3.92 -16.01
C ILE A 84 -9.45 -2.52 -16.42
N ASP A 85 -10.03 -1.93 -17.46
CA ASP A 85 -9.61 -0.66 -18.05
C ASP A 85 -10.55 0.51 -17.72
N GLU A 86 -11.63 0.24 -16.97
CA GLU A 86 -12.59 1.24 -16.51
C GLU A 86 -12.39 1.57 -15.03
N LEU A 87 -12.55 2.84 -14.69
CA LEU A 87 -12.55 3.28 -13.30
C LEU A 87 -13.89 2.97 -12.63
N PRO A 88 -13.89 2.61 -11.33
CA PRO A 88 -15.13 2.44 -10.58
C PRO A 88 -15.99 3.71 -10.61
N PRO A 89 -17.33 3.60 -10.58
CA PRO A 89 -18.22 4.75 -10.50
C PRO A 89 -17.87 5.68 -9.36
N GLY A 90 -17.80 6.98 -9.63
CA GLY A 90 -17.48 8.01 -8.63
C GLY A 90 -15.99 8.27 -8.40
N ARG A 91 -15.08 7.48 -8.93
CA ARG A 91 -13.64 7.72 -8.80
C ARG A 91 -13.22 8.86 -9.74
N GLN A 92 -12.65 9.91 -9.16
CA GLN A 92 -12.15 11.05 -9.92
C GLN A 92 -10.79 10.73 -10.54
N LYS A 93 -10.53 11.34 -11.71
CA LYS A 93 -9.22 11.25 -12.37
C LYS A 93 -8.18 11.99 -11.54
N VAL A 94 -7.02 11.38 -11.39
CA VAL A 94 -5.86 12.00 -10.74
C VAL A 94 -4.99 12.65 -11.80
N ASP A 95 -4.72 13.95 -11.65
CA ASP A 95 -3.76 14.66 -12.48
C ASP A 95 -2.37 14.59 -11.87
N THR A 96 -1.39 14.13 -12.63
CA THR A 96 -0.01 13.97 -12.20
C THR A 96 0.90 14.95 -12.95
N PHE A 97 1.75 15.66 -12.20
CA PHE A 97 2.68 16.66 -12.72
C PHE A 97 4.10 16.34 -12.28
N ALA A 98 5.03 16.24 -13.23
CA ALA A 98 6.46 16.20 -12.95
C ALA A 98 7.00 17.63 -12.97
N LEU A 99 7.42 18.14 -11.82
CA LEU A 99 7.82 19.54 -11.64
C LEU A 99 9.28 19.64 -11.17
N GLY A 100 10.03 20.56 -11.75
CA GLY A 100 11.39 20.87 -11.30
C GLY A 100 11.42 21.71 -10.02
N GLU A 101 12.59 21.83 -9.41
CA GLU A 101 12.82 22.52 -8.13
C GLU A 101 12.34 23.99 -8.13
N SER A 102 12.39 24.68 -9.28
CA SER A 102 11.91 26.05 -9.43
C SER A 102 10.42 26.22 -9.15
N TYR A 103 9.64 25.15 -9.24
CA TYR A 103 8.20 25.15 -8.95
C TYR A 103 7.87 24.94 -7.47
N ARG A 104 8.85 24.66 -6.63
CA ARG A 104 8.66 24.40 -5.18
C ARG A 104 7.80 25.47 -4.48
N PRO A 105 8.03 26.79 -4.67
CA PRO A 105 7.19 27.80 -4.04
C PRO A 105 5.72 27.73 -4.48
N ARG A 106 5.47 27.39 -5.75
CA ARG A 106 4.12 27.24 -6.29
C ARG A 106 3.42 26.03 -5.71
N VAL A 107 4.13 24.90 -5.56
CA VAL A 107 3.61 23.69 -4.91
C VAL A 107 3.27 23.98 -3.45
N GLN A 108 4.12 24.70 -2.72
CA GLN A 108 3.87 25.09 -1.33
C GLN A 108 2.61 25.98 -1.21
N ALA A 109 2.44 26.94 -2.11
CA ALA A 109 1.24 27.79 -2.15
C ALA A 109 -0.03 26.97 -2.46
N PHE A 110 0.09 25.98 -3.35
CA PHE A 110 -1.00 25.06 -3.66
C PHE A 110 -1.39 24.20 -2.47
N ILE A 111 -0.43 23.65 -1.74
CA ILE A 111 -0.66 22.88 -0.50
C ILE A 111 -1.42 23.73 0.53
N ARG A 112 -1.01 24.99 0.76
CA ARG A 112 -1.74 25.90 1.66
C ARG A 112 -3.17 26.15 1.23
N LYS A 113 -3.39 26.30 -0.07
CA LYS A 113 -4.75 26.48 -0.63
C LYS A 113 -5.62 25.26 -0.35
N LEU A 114 -5.09 24.05 -0.53
CA LEU A 114 -5.82 22.81 -0.26
C LEU A 114 -6.12 22.64 1.25
N ALA A 115 -5.12 22.88 2.10
CA ALA A 115 -5.29 22.82 3.55
C ALA A 115 -6.33 23.84 4.07
N ALA A 116 -6.33 25.06 3.53
CA ALA A 116 -7.34 26.08 3.84
C ALA A 116 -8.74 25.67 3.39
N ALA A 117 -8.88 24.80 2.39
CA ALA A 117 -10.15 24.22 1.95
C ALA A 117 -10.54 22.96 2.76
N GLY A 118 -9.81 22.60 3.82
CA GLY A 118 -10.04 21.42 4.64
C GLY A 118 -9.56 20.12 4.03
N GLN A 119 -8.76 20.19 2.95
CA GLN A 119 -8.19 19.02 2.31
C GLN A 119 -6.84 18.66 2.92
N GLN A 120 -6.49 17.38 2.85
CA GLN A 120 -5.27 16.85 3.45
C GLN A 120 -4.26 16.43 2.37
N ILE A 121 -2.99 16.40 2.75
CA ILE A 121 -1.87 16.19 1.84
C ILE A 121 -0.99 15.05 2.32
N PHE A 122 -0.67 14.10 1.45
CA PHE A 122 0.42 13.16 1.63
C PHE A 122 1.72 13.74 1.08
N VAL A 123 2.79 13.61 1.83
CA VAL A 123 4.16 13.88 1.37
C VAL A 123 4.97 12.61 1.55
N VAL A 124 5.31 11.97 0.44
CA VAL A 124 6.10 10.74 0.43
C VAL A 124 7.55 11.08 0.21
N CYS A 125 8.41 10.72 1.17
CA CYS A 125 9.85 10.91 1.07
C CYS A 125 10.48 9.61 0.56
N PRO A 126 10.92 9.54 -0.70
CA PRO A 126 11.69 8.39 -1.15
C PRO A 126 13.03 8.34 -0.42
N LEU A 127 13.42 7.15 -0.01
CA LEU A 127 14.77 6.90 0.49
C LEU A 127 15.70 6.83 -0.73
N VAL A 128 16.39 7.94 -1.01
CA VAL A 128 17.34 8.00 -2.11
C VAL A 128 18.75 7.89 -1.55
N GLY A 129 19.51 6.87 -1.95
CA GLY A 129 20.90 6.67 -1.59
C GLY A 129 21.37 5.23 -1.80
N GLU A 130 22.67 5.02 -1.88
CA GLU A 130 23.25 3.67 -1.85
C GLU A 130 23.00 3.01 -0.48
N PRO A 131 22.86 1.66 -0.39
CA PRO A 131 22.49 0.95 0.83
C PRO A 131 23.30 1.33 2.07
N ASP A 132 24.58 1.63 1.90
CA ASP A 132 25.50 1.99 2.98
C ASP A 132 25.52 3.49 3.34
N GLN A 133 24.84 4.33 2.55
CA GLN A 133 24.78 5.79 2.74
C GLN A 133 23.39 6.30 3.10
N ILE A 134 22.38 5.43 3.16
CA ILE A 134 21.02 5.82 3.49
C ILE A 134 20.98 6.23 4.97
N PRO A 135 20.71 7.53 5.30
CA PRO A 135 20.48 7.93 6.67
C PRO A 135 19.36 7.07 7.26
N ASP A 136 19.42 6.80 8.58
CA ASP A 136 18.34 6.11 9.24
C ASP A 136 17.00 6.73 8.80
N GLU A 137 16.19 5.93 8.08
CA GLU A 137 14.88 6.30 7.50
C GLU A 137 14.06 7.17 8.46
N ARG A 138 14.03 6.77 9.73
CA ARG A 138 13.37 7.50 10.80
C ARG A 138 13.91 8.92 10.94
N LYS A 139 15.25 9.08 10.95
CA LYS A 139 15.89 10.38 11.15
C LYS A 139 15.62 11.30 9.96
N ALA A 140 15.72 10.78 8.73
CA ALA A 140 15.52 11.56 7.52
C ALA A 140 14.08 12.09 7.41
N VAL A 141 13.08 11.23 7.57
CA VAL A 141 11.68 11.63 7.51
C VAL A 141 11.28 12.55 8.64
N THR A 142 11.75 12.28 9.86
CA THR A 142 11.47 13.15 11.02
C THR A 142 12.11 14.52 10.85
N ALA A 143 13.35 14.59 10.36
CA ALA A 143 14.04 15.86 10.11
C ALA A 143 13.33 16.67 9.01
N TYR A 144 12.90 16.01 7.93
CA TYR A 144 12.18 16.68 6.86
C TYR A 144 10.80 17.17 7.30
N ALA A 145 10.06 16.37 8.04
CA ALA A 145 8.77 16.79 8.60
C ALA A 145 8.92 17.99 9.54
N ARG A 146 9.98 17.99 10.36
CA ARG A 146 10.31 19.12 11.22
C ARG A 146 10.64 20.38 10.42
N GLN A 147 11.43 20.24 9.36
CA GLN A 147 11.73 21.35 8.45
C GLN A 147 10.45 21.90 7.81
N LEU A 148 9.56 21.02 7.35
CA LEU A 148 8.25 21.43 6.80
C LEU A 148 7.43 22.19 7.84
N GLN A 149 7.34 21.69 9.07
CA GLN A 149 6.58 22.32 10.16
C GLN A 149 7.15 23.66 10.58
N GLU A 150 8.46 23.77 10.73
CA GLU A 150 9.09 24.96 11.30
C GLU A 150 9.39 26.07 10.26
N GLN A 151 9.72 25.67 9.03
CA GLN A 151 10.23 26.61 8.02
C GLN A 151 9.27 26.85 6.85
N VAL A 152 8.46 25.84 6.51
CA VAL A 152 7.62 25.91 5.29
C VAL A 152 6.15 26.09 5.64
N PHE A 153 5.62 25.34 6.59
CA PHE A 153 4.21 25.33 6.96
C PHE A 153 4.02 25.47 8.49
N PRO A 154 4.46 26.59 9.09
CA PRO A 154 4.31 26.77 10.55
C PRO A 154 2.86 26.89 10.99
N ASP A 155 1.97 27.18 10.07
CA ASP A 155 0.52 27.34 10.21
C ASP A 155 -0.27 26.04 10.04
N LEU A 156 0.36 24.95 9.56
CA LEU A 156 -0.27 23.66 9.32
C LEU A 156 0.23 22.60 10.31
N ARG A 157 -0.60 21.58 10.54
CA ARG A 157 -0.28 20.46 11.44
C ARG A 157 0.37 19.34 10.65
N VAL A 158 1.64 19.07 10.89
CA VAL A 158 2.42 18.03 10.19
C VAL A 158 2.55 16.79 11.06
N ALA A 159 2.07 15.66 10.58
CA ALA A 159 2.27 14.34 11.18
C ALA A 159 3.34 13.55 10.45
N VAL A 160 3.92 12.56 11.12
CA VAL A 160 4.98 11.69 10.57
C VAL A 160 4.57 10.22 10.67
N LEU A 161 4.84 9.47 9.61
CA LEU A 161 4.65 8.02 9.57
C LEU A 161 5.87 7.36 8.91
N HIS A 162 6.45 6.34 9.55
CA HIS A 162 7.59 5.60 8.97
C HIS A 162 7.59 4.12 9.36
N GLY A 163 8.35 3.31 8.60
CA GLY A 163 8.39 1.86 8.73
C GLY A 163 8.72 1.34 10.12
N LYS A 164 9.63 2.00 10.83
CA LYS A 164 10.14 1.60 12.16
C LYS A 164 9.19 1.89 13.34
N MET A 165 8.06 2.56 13.12
CA MET A 165 7.03 2.74 14.15
C MET A 165 6.39 1.42 14.54
N LYS A 166 5.98 1.28 15.81
CA LYS A 166 5.20 0.13 16.27
C LYS A 166 3.82 0.12 15.60
N PRO A 167 3.22 -1.04 15.34
CA PRO A 167 1.92 -1.14 14.66
C PRO A 167 0.84 -0.24 15.27
N LYS A 168 0.67 -0.29 16.58
CA LYS A 168 -0.31 0.57 17.31
C LYS A 168 -0.06 2.07 17.15
N GLU A 169 1.20 2.49 17.01
CA GLU A 169 1.56 3.88 16.80
C GLU A 169 1.20 4.31 15.37
N LYS A 170 1.48 3.46 14.38
CA LYS A 170 1.07 3.68 12.99
C LYS A 170 -0.45 3.83 12.87
N GLU A 171 -1.19 2.90 13.48
CA GLU A 171 -2.66 2.94 13.51
C GLU A 171 -3.16 4.25 14.14
N ARG A 172 -2.58 4.68 15.25
CA ARG A 172 -2.96 5.94 15.91
C ARG A 172 -2.72 7.16 15.02
N VAL A 173 -1.53 7.25 14.39
CA VAL A 173 -1.20 8.37 13.49
C VAL A 173 -2.14 8.40 12.29
N MET A 174 -2.43 7.24 11.69
CA MET A 174 -3.34 7.14 10.57
C MET A 174 -4.78 7.47 10.94
N ALA A 175 -5.26 7.02 12.11
CA ALA A 175 -6.59 7.37 12.61
C ALA A 175 -6.72 8.87 12.87
N ALA A 176 -5.70 9.50 13.47
CA ALA A 176 -5.65 10.94 13.70
C ALA A 176 -5.65 11.73 12.37
N PHE A 177 -4.90 11.26 11.38
CA PHE A 177 -4.89 11.85 10.04
C PHE A 177 -6.25 11.70 9.36
N ALA A 178 -6.85 10.52 9.37
CA ALA A 178 -8.19 10.30 8.81
C ALA A 178 -9.29 11.14 9.51
N ALA A 179 -9.13 11.42 10.81
CA ALA A 179 -10.01 12.31 11.57
C ALA A 179 -9.79 13.81 11.31
N GLY A 180 -8.80 14.18 10.46
CA GLY A 180 -8.49 15.57 10.17
C GLY A 180 -7.72 16.30 11.27
N GLU A 181 -7.09 15.57 12.20
CA GLU A 181 -6.28 16.16 13.26
C GLU A 181 -4.91 16.69 12.77
N SER A 182 -4.51 16.28 11.57
CA SER A 182 -3.32 16.80 10.87
C SER A 182 -3.63 17.09 9.41
N ASP A 183 -2.97 18.12 8.87
CA ASP A 183 -3.19 18.63 7.53
C ASP A 183 -2.25 17.97 6.51
N ILE A 184 -1.04 17.65 6.95
CA ILE A 184 0.01 17.03 6.15
C ILE A 184 0.49 15.76 6.86
N LEU A 185 0.56 14.65 6.13
CA LEU A 185 1.21 13.42 6.59
C LEU A 185 2.47 13.19 5.79
N VAL A 186 3.62 13.30 6.44
CA VAL A 186 4.93 13.00 5.86
C VAL A 186 5.26 11.53 6.14
N SER A 187 5.51 10.77 5.08
CA SER A 187 5.78 9.34 5.22
C SER A 187 6.91 8.86 4.33
N THR A 188 7.45 7.70 4.66
CA THR A 188 8.20 6.87 3.71
C THR A 188 7.23 6.07 2.85
N THR A 189 7.75 5.22 1.95
CA THR A 189 6.96 4.35 1.06
C THR A 189 5.98 3.40 1.76
N VAL A 190 5.91 3.43 3.10
CA VAL A 190 5.03 2.58 3.93
C VAL A 190 3.53 2.88 3.76
N VAL A 191 3.17 4.02 3.16
CA VAL A 191 1.75 4.41 2.92
C VAL A 191 1.15 3.69 1.71
N GLU A 192 1.85 2.71 1.14
CA GLU A 192 1.41 2.02 -0.08
C GLU A 192 0.08 1.28 0.03
N VAL A 193 -0.47 1.05 1.23
CA VAL A 193 -1.59 0.11 1.35
C VAL A 193 -2.72 0.60 2.26
N GLY A 194 -3.87 0.85 1.63
CA GLY A 194 -5.15 0.48 2.24
C GLY A 194 -5.74 1.45 3.25
N VAL A 195 -5.29 2.70 3.35
CA VAL A 195 -6.02 3.69 4.14
C VAL A 195 -6.74 4.65 3.21
N ASP A 196 -8.04 4.47 3.13
CA ASP A 196 -8.92 5.40 2.43
C ASP A 196 -9.09 6.66 3.29
N VAL A 197 -8.46 7.75 2.86
CA VAL A 197 -8.64 9.09 3.45
C VAL A 197 -9.22 9.99 2.37
N PRO A 198 -10.55 10.09 2.26
CA PRO A 198 -11.21 10.81 1.16
C PRO A 198 -10.78 12.28 1.03
N ASN A 199 -10.43 12.93 2.17
CA ASN A 199 -9.97 14.31 2.20
C ASN A 199 -8.50 14.50 1.79
N ALA A 200 -7.72 13.43 1.66
CA ALA A 200 -6.32 13.49 1.20
C ALA A 200 -6.28 13.52 -0.34
N THR A 201 -6.45 14.68 -0.90
CA THR A 201 -6.62 14.90 -2.35
C THR A 201 -5.33 15.21 -3.09
N CYS A 202 -4.22 15.39 -2.39
CA CYS A 202 -2.93 15.72 -2.97
C CYS A 202 -1.83 14.82 -2.42
N MET A 203 -1.00 14.31 -3.31
CA MET A 203 0.23 13.58 -2.95
C MET A 203 1.43 14.26 -3.59
N VAL A 204 2.47 14.49 -2.80
CA VAL A 204 3.77 14.98 -3.24
C VAL A 204 4.80 13.89 -2.99
N VAL A 205 5.61 13.57 -4.00
CA VAL A 205 6.66 12.54 -3.95
C VAL A 205 8.02 13.17 -4.24
#